data_99e78b777567ef328910ef3b5a8e5b65
#
_entry.id   99e78b777567ef328910ef3b5a8e5b65
#
_cell.length_a   1.000
_cell.length_b   1.000
_cell.length_c   1.000
_cell.angle_alpha   90.00
_cell.angle_beta   90.00
_cell.angle_gamma   90.00
#
_symmetry.space_group_name_H-M   'P 1'
#
loop_
_entity.id
_entity.type
_entity.pdbx_description
1 polymer ?
#
loop_
_entity_poly.entity_id
_entity_poly.type
_entity_poly.pdbx_seq_one_letter_code
_entity_poly.pdbx_strand_id
1 'polypeptide(L)'
;ATGGFGGSEEMTHDLFNGIPLCNMGTPTNTGDGIRMAQEAGAVSEEFAALVGNEICGSNVKHGNAMYDENWNLSNENLGFAIYGGLVVDSAGDRFMNEELLAVDPLVYSGQAGLAQGRYYVLVDGEYYDACTQIGVYQYLGEPDWDFGREMFYPVLSNAPGQFEQAVSQGWACKGDSIAEVAEVFGLANLEKTVEEYNKLCVAGDDTEFGKDPMFLTPIK
;
A
#
# COMPACT_ATOMS: atom_id res chain seq x y z
N ALA A 1 27.49 2.06 -16.56
CA ALA A 1 26.44 1.60 -15.66
C ALA A 1 25.51 0.67 -16.44
N THR A 2 25.25 -0.50 -15.92
CA THR A 2 24.51 -1.58 -16.62
C THR A 2 23.12 -1.80 -16.02
N GLY A 3 22.64 -0.87 -15.20
CA GLY A 3 21.39 -0.98 -14.47
C GLY A 3 21.50 -1.86 -13.23
N GLY A 4 20.38 -2.03 -12.54
CA GLY A 4 20.25 -2.86 -11.35
C GLY A 4 19.72 -4.26 -11.66
N PHE A 5 19.08 -4.88 -10.68
CA PHE A 5 18.52 -6.24 -10.79
C PHE A 5 17.04 -6.33 -10.38
N GLY A 6 16.37 -5.21 -10.16
CA GLY A 6 14.96 -5.18 -9.72
C GLY A 6 13.98 -5.88 -10.68
N GLY A 7 14.36 -6.08 -11.96
CA GLY A 7 13.61 -6.87 -12.93
C GLY A 7 13.89 -8.38 -12.88
N SER A 8 14.82 -8.84 -12.05
CA SER A 8 15.12 -10.27 -11.87
C SER A 8 14.35 -10.84 -10.69
N GLU A 9 13.33 -11.62 -10.97
CA GLU A 9 12.52 -12.31 -9.94
C GLU A 9 13.41 -13.25 -9.09
N GLU A 10 14.37 -13.93 -9.70
CA GLU A 10 15.33 -14.79 -9.02
C GLU A 10 16.19 -14.02 -8.01
N MET A 11 16.84 -12.94 -8.45
CA MET A 11 17.74 -12.16 -7.58
C MET A 11 17.00 -11.43 -6.48
N THR A 12 15.80 -10.93 -6.75
CA THR A 12 14.97 -10.27 -5.74
C THR A 12 14.41 -11.25 -4.74
N HIS A 13 13.94 -12.42 -5.18
CA HIS A 13 13.45 -13.48 -4.30
C HIS A 13 14.51 -13.89 -3.27
N ASP A 14 15.72 -14.16 -3.72
CA ASP A 14 16.81 -14.63 -2.85
C ASP A 14 17.25 -13.56 -1.84
N LEU A 15 17.30 -12.28 -2.27
CA LEU A 15 17.68 -11.17 -1.38
C LEU A 15 16.63 -10.83 -0.35
N PHE A 16 15.36 -11.02 -0.66
CA PHE A 16 14.24 -10.59 0.19
C PHE A 16 13.48 -11.74 0.83
N ASN A 17 14.13 -12.90 0.96
CA ASN A 17 13.58 -14.09 1.62
C ASN A 17 12.19 -14.48 1.08
N GLY A 18 11.99 -14.33 -0.21
CA GLY A 18 10.73 -14.70 -0.86
C GLY A 18 9.59 -13.71 -0.70
N ILE A 19 9.81 -12.53 -0.10
CA ILE A 19 8.81 -11.48 -0.05
C ILE A 19 8.49 -11.04 -1.49
N PRO A 20 7.21 -11.08 -1.91
CA PRO A 20 6.83 -10.64 -3.25
C PRO A 20 7.00 -9.12 -3.38
N LEU A 21 7.74 -8.71 -4.39
CA LEU A 21 8.00 -7.30 -4.68
C LEU A 21 7.44 -6.91 -6.03
N CYS A 22 6.95 -5.68 -6.14
CA CYS A 22 6.65 -5.04 -7.41
C CYS A 22 7.84 -4.18 -7.83
N ASN A 23 8.40 -4.44 -9.01
CA ASN A 23 9.48 -3.64 -9.55
C ASN A 23 8.90 -2.38 -10.22
N MET A 24 9.13 -1.20 -9.64
CA MET A 24 8.75 0.09 -10.24
C MET A 24 9.69 0.52 -11.37
N GLY A 25 10.87 -0.09 -11.48
CA GLY A 25 11.84 0.22 -12.53
C GLY A 25 11.57 -0.52 -13.84
N THR A 26 12.51 -0.39 -14.78
CA THR A 26 12.40 -1.14 -16.03
C THR A 26 12.55 -2.65 -15.79
N PRO A 27 11.66 -3.48 -16.38
CA PRO A 27 11.72 -4.93 -16.23
C PRO A 27 12.96 -5.55 -16.86
N THR A 28 13.70 -4.81 -17.68
CA THR A 28 14.92 -5.28 -18.34
C THR A 28 16.18 -5.15 -17.45
N ASN A 29 16.07 -4.57 -16.27
CA ASN A 29 17.18 -4.53 -15.30
C ASN A 29 17.28 -5.87 -14.56
N THR A 30 17.86 -6.87 -15.22
CA THR A 30 17.90 -8.27 -14.74
C THR A 30 19.21 -8.67 -14.06
N GLY A 31 20.08 -7.70 -13.76
CA GLY A 31 21.34 -7.95 -13.05
C GLY A 31 22.50 -8.41 -13.92
N ASP A 32 22.44 -8.23 -15.23
CA ASP A 32 23.47 -8.69 -16.17
C ASP A 32 24.86 -8.13 -15.84
N GLY A 33 24.94 -6.85 -15.48
CA GLY A 33 26.20 -6.23 -15.08
C GLY A 33 26.80 -6.82 -13.81
N ILE A 34 25.96 -7.24 -12.87
CA ILE A 34 26.40 -7.92 -11.63
C ILE A 34 26.96 -9.28 -11.98
N ARG A 35 26.26 -10.08 -12.81
CA ARG A 35 26.73 -11.40 -13.25
C ARG A 35 28.05 -11.32 -14.02
N MET A 36 28.16 -10.37 -14.95
CA MET A 36 29.40 -10.13 -15.71
C MET A 36 30.57 -9.77 -14.79
N ALA A 37 30.34 -8.94 -13.78
CA ALA A 37 31.37 -8.59 -12.80
C ALA A 37 31.80 -9.80 -11.96
N GLN A 38 30.86 -10.63 -11.53
CA GLN A 38 31.11 -11.86 -10.79
C GLN A 38 31.89 -12.89 -11.63
N GLU A 39 31.53 -13.04 -12.90
CA GLU A 39 32.31 -13.88 -13.85
C GLU A 39 33.77 -13.40 -14.02
N ALA A 40 33.99 -12.09 -13.91
CA ALA A 40 35.32 -11.49 -13.92
C ALA A 40 36.03 -11.55 -12.57
N GLY A 41 35.44 -12.19 -11.55
CA GLY A 41 36.05 -12.38 -10.23
C GLY A 41 35.65 -11.37 -9.16
N ALA A 42 34.66 -10.51 -9.42
CA ALA A 42 34.11 -9.65 -8.38
C ALA A 42 33.29 -10.45 -7.36
N VAL A 43 33.26 -9.98 -6.13
CA VAL A 43 32.43 -10.54 -5.06
C VAL A 43 31.29 -9.58 -4.73
N SER A 44 30.18 -10.13 -4.36
CA SER A 44 29.06 -9.33 -3.83
C SER A 44 29.25 -9.18 -2.31
N GLU A 45 29.10 -7.97 -1.81
CA GLU A 45 28.95 -7.73 -0.38
C GLU A 45 27.46 -7.84 0.00
N GLU A 46 27.20 -8.15 1.26
CA GLU A 46 25.85 -8.16 1.80
C GLU A 46 25.26 -6.74 1.77
N PHE A 47 23.98 -6.63 1.38
CA PHE A 47 23.29 -5.38 1.42
C PHE A 47 22.97 -4.98 2.86
N ALA A 48 23.34 -3.76 3.24
CA ALA A 48 23.09 -3.25 4.58
C ALA A 48 21.61 -2.93 4.83
N ALA A 49 20.86 -2.57 3.81
CA ALA A 49 19.43 -2.26 3.90
C ALA A 49 18.73 -2.34 2.54
N LEU A 50 17.46 -2.70 2.56
CA LEU A 50 16.51 -2.52 1.47
C LEU A 50 15.58 -1.37 1.81
N VAL A 51 15.35 -0.48 0.87
CA VAL A 51 14.30 0.53 0.96
C VAL A 51 13.10 0.03 0.14
N GLY A 52 12.02 -0.35 0.82
CA GLY A 52 10.72 -0.53 0.19
C GLY A 52 10.14 0.86 -0.11
N ASN A 53 9.84 1.11 -1.37
CA ASN A 53 9.06 2.27 -1.78
C ASN A 53 7.60 1.84 -1.82
N GLU A 54 6.68 2.67 -1.58
CA GLU A 54 5.27 2.58 -1.93
C GLU A 54 4.59 1.19 -1.83
N ILE A 55 3.30 1.21 -1.83
CA ILE A 55 2.46 0.02 -1.84
C ILE A 55 2.09 -0.39 -3.27
N CYS A 56 1.81 -1.66 -3.49
CA CYS A 56 1.27 -2.13 -4.76
C CYS A 56 0.14 -3.15 -4.55
N GLY A 57 -0.75 -3.27 -5.52
CA GLY A 57 -1.76 -4.31 -5.52
C GLY A 57 -1.16 -5.70 -5.67
N SER A 58 -1.76 -6.71 -5.05
CA SER A 58 -1.20 -8.07 -5.01
C SER A 58 -1.14 -8.78 -6.36
N ASN A 59 -1.81 -8.25 -7.38
CA ASN A 59 -1.77 -8.76 -8.75
C ASN A 59 -0.72 -8.08 -9.64
N VAL A 60 0.01 -7.09 -9.12
CA VAL A 60 0.97 -6.30 -9.90
C VAL A 60 2.37 -6.85 -9.69
N LYS A 61 3.05 -7.19 -10.78
CA LYS A 61 4.42 -7.75 -10.75
C LYS A 61 5.49 -6.78 -11.21
N HIS A 62 5.16 -5.86 -12.10
CA HIS A 62 6.12 -4.98 -12.75
C HIS A 62 5.56 -3.61 -13.07
N GLY A 63 6.44 -2.61 -13.09
CA GLY A 63 6.22 -1.31 -13.68
C GLY A 63 5.34 -0.38 -12.86
N ASN A 64 4.67 0.53 -13.52
CA ASN A 64 3.84 1.57 -12.96
C ASN A 64 2.57 1.02 -12.28
N ALA A 65 2.78 0.31 -11.18
CA ALA A 65 1.71 -0.30 -10.42
C ALA A 65 0.79 0.74 -9.79
N MET A 66 1.33 1.91 -9.47
CA MET A 66 0.61 3.01 -8.85
C MET A 66 0.28 4.13 -9.83
N TYR A 67 1.21 4.48 -10.72
CA TYR A 67 1.10 5.66 -11.56
C TYR A 67 1.16 5.32 -13.05
N ASP A 68 0.40 6.04 -13.87
CA ASP A 68 0.50 6.03 -15.31
C ASP A 68 1.71 6.86 -15.81
N GLU A 69 1.86 6.97 -17.12
CA GLU A 69 2.93 7.76 -17.76
C GLU A 69 2.87 9.27 -17.50
N ASN A 70 1.74 9.76 -16.98
CA ASN A 70 1.51 11.15 -16.61
C ASN A 70 1.53 11.37 -15.09
N TRP A 71 1.99 10.39 -14.33
CA TRP A 71 2.00 10.40 -12.87
C TRP A 71 0.62 10.45 -12.22
N ASN A 72 -0.43 10.04 -12.92
CA ASN A 72 -1.73 9.82 -12.30
C ASN A 72 -1.81 8.43 -11.68
N LEU A 73 -2.52 8.32 -10.58
CA LEU A 73 -2.73 7.04 -9.91
C LEU A 73 -3.42 6.03 -10.85
N SER A 74 -2.67 5.05 -11.33
CA SER A 74 -3.16 4.07 -12.32
C SER A 74 -4.05 3.00 -11.69
N ASN A 75 -3.83 2.68 -10.41
CA ASN A 75 -4.69 1.82 -9.62
C ASN A 75 -5.31 2.63 -8.49
N GLU A 76 -6.49 3.19 -8.73
CA GLU A 76 -7.15 4.08 -7.79
C GLU A 76 -7.56 3.40 -6.47
N ASN A 77 -7.67 2.07 -6.45
CA ASN A 77 -7.93 1.37 -5.18
C ASN A 77 -6.79 1.51 -4.17
N LEU A 78 -5.56 1.74 -4.63
CA LEU A 78 -4.44 2.04 -3.74
C LEU A 78 -4.57 3.42 -3.08
N GLY A 79 -5.32 4.33 -3.69
CA GLY A 79 -5.62 5.63 -3.12
C GLY A 79 -6.31 5.55 -1.76
N PHE A 80 -7.13 4.55 -1.53
CA PHE A 80 -7.78 4.36 -0.23
C PHE A 80 -6.77 4.11 0.90
N ALA A 81 -5.69 3.38 0.62
CA ALA A 81 -4.61 3.19 1.59
C ALA A 81 -3.88 4.51 1.86
N ILE A 82 -3.58 5.25 0.79
CA ILE A 82 -2.83 6.51 0.85
C ILE A 82 -3.60 7.56 1.66
N TYR A 83 -4.93 7.59 1.53
CA TYR A 83 -5.76 8.66 2.09
C TYR A 83 -6.48 8.32 3.40
N GLY A 84 -6.12 7.27 4.09
CA GLY A 84 -6.65 7.05 5.42
C GLY A 84 -7.47 5.79 5.64
N GLY A 85 -7.40 4.83 4.73
CA GLY A 85 -7.87 3.48 5.02
C GLY A 85 -7.14 2.90 6.24
N LEU A 86 -7.75 1.97 6.93
CA LEU A 86 -7.09 1.19 7.98
C LEU A 86 -6.23 0.11 7.33
N VAL A 87 -4.95 0.04 7.68
CA VAL A 87 -4.02 -0.95 7.14
C VAL A 87 -3.72 -2.00 8.20
N VAL A 88 -3.95 -3.25 7.86
CA VAL A 88 -3.73 -4.39 8.77
C VAL A 88 -2.85 -5.46 8.14
N ASP A 89 -2.15 -6.21 8.97
CA ASP A 89 -1.35 -7.36 8.57
C ASP A 89 -2.21 -8.60 8.26
N SER A 90 -1.58 -9.73 8.00
CA SER A 90 -2.27 -10.99 7.69
C SER A 90 -2.99 -11.64 8.89
N ALA A 91 -2.79 -11.16 10.11
CA ALA A 91 -3.59 -11.55 11.26
C ALA A 91 -4.80 -10.64 11.48
N GLY A 92 -4.82 -9.48 10.84
CA GLY A 92 -5.82 -8.45 11.03
C GLY A 92 -5.44 -7.42 12.09
N ASP A 93 -4.18 -7.37 12.51
CA ASP A 93 -3.68 -6.37 13.45
C ASP A 93 -3.17 -5.13 12.73
N ARG A 94 -3.46 -3.95 13.26
CA ARG A 94 -2.90 -2.68 12.80
C ARG A 94 -1.41 -2.62 13.16
N PHE A 95 -0.56 -2.11 12.26
CA PHE A 95 0.89 -2.15 12.45
C PHE A 95 1.62 -0.84 12.11
N MET A 96 0.91 0.19 11.65
CA MET A 96 1.53 1.45 11.23
C MET A 96 0.59 2.64 11.35
N ASN A 97 1.16 3.84 11.25
CA ASN A 97 0.42 5.04 10.93
C ASN A 97 0.17 5.10 9.42
N GLU A 98 -1.06 4.96 8.99
CA GLU A 98 -1.44 4.92 7.57
C GLU A 98 -1.25 6.28 6.87
N GLU A 99 -1.29 7.38 7.61
CA GLU A 99 -1.00 8.71 7.08
C GLU A 99 0.39 8.78 6.42
N LEU A 100 1.35 8.01 6.91
CA LEU A 100 2.69 7.95 6.35
C LEU A 100 2.72 7.42 4.92
N LEU A 101 1.67 6.72 4.46
CA LEU A 101 1.52 6.36 3.05
C LEU A 101 1.35 7.58 2.14
N ALA A 102 0.81 8.68 2.67
CA ALA A 102 0.66 9.94 1.94
C ALA A 102 1.84 10.89 2.19
N VAL A 103 2.30 11.00 3.44
CA VAL A 103 3.29 12.01 3.88
C VAL A 103 4.72 11.55 3.62
N ASP A 104 5.02 10.28 3.85
CA ASP A 104 6.34 9.67 3.62
C ASP A 104 6.22 8.25 3.06
N PRO A 105 5.79 8.12 1.80
CA PRO A 105 5.56 6.82 1.20
C PRO A 105 6.84 6.02 0.99
N LEU A 106 8.00 6.70 0.89
CA LEU A 106 9.24 6.09 0.42
C LEU A 106 9.99 5.33 1.51
N VAL A 107 9.94 5.77 2.75
CA VAL A 107 10.79 5.20 3.80
C VAL A 107 9.96 4.49 4.86
N TYR A 108 9.16 5.22 5.61
CA TYR A 108 8.47 4.63 6.77
C TYR A 108 7.38 3.65 6.37
N SER A 109 6.49 4.05 5.47
CA SER A 109 5.37 3.19 5.05
C SER A 109 5.84 2.01 4.22
N GLY A 110 6.77 2.22 3.29
CA GLY A 110 7.35 1.16 2.48
C GLY A 110 8.06 0.10 3.33
N GLN A 111 8.82 0.51 4.35
CA GLN A 111 9.49 -0.40 5.27
C GLN A 111 8.51 -1.15 6.16
N ALA A 112 7.46 -0.48 6.67
CA ALA A 112 6.43 -1.13 7.47
C ALA A 112 5.71 -2.22 6.67
N GLY A 113 5.29 -1.90 5.44
CA GLY A 113 4.66 -2.87 4.53
C GLY A 113 5.57 -4.01 4.15
N LEU A 114 6.85 -3.73 3.84
CA LEU A 114 7.85 -4.74 3.52
C LEU A 114 8.05 -5.73 4.68
N ALA A 115 8.07 -5.25 5.92
CA ALA A 115 8.21 -6.09 7.09
C ALA A 115 7.06 -7.09 7.25
N GLN A 116 5.85 -6.71 6.81
CA GLN A 116 4.68 -7.59 6.84
C GLN A 116 4.64 -8.54 5.63
N GLY A 117 5.21 -8.16 4.51
CA GLY A 117 5.17 -8.91 3.25
C GLY A 117 3.79 -8.89 2.57
N ARG A 118 2.71 -9.09 3.32
CA ARG A 118 1.33 -8.96 2.88
C ARG A 118 0.52 -8.18 3.90
N TYR A 119 -0.31 -7.28 3.42
CA TYR A 119 -1.20 -6.47 4.24
C TYR A 119 -2.49 -6.19 3.48
N TYR A 120 -3.49 -5.71 4.20
CA TYR A 120 -4.82 -5.42 3.67
C TYR A 120 -5.22 -4.00 4.03
N VAL A 121 -5.94 -3.37 3.13
CA VAL A 121 -6.51 -2.04 3.33
C VAL A 121 -8.01 -2.18 3.50
N LEU A 122 -8.53 -1.72 4.63
CA LEU A 122 -9.94 -1.72 4.95
C LEU A 122 -10.49 -0.30 4.86
N VAL A 123 -11.62 -0.14 4.21
CA VAL A 123 -12.33 1.12 4.09
C VAL A 123 -13.81 0.94 4.36
N ASP A 124 -14.41 1.94 4.99
CA ASP A 124 -15.86 2.03 5.18
C ASP A 124 -16.57 2.40 3.87
N GLY A 125 -17.80 1.92 3.70
CA GLY A 125 -18.59 2.19 2.49
C GLY A 125 -18.90 3.67 2.28
N GLU A 126 -19.13 4.45 3.35
CA GLU A 126 -19.37 5.89 3.25
C GLU A 126 -18.11 6.62 2.77
N TYR A 127 -16.95 6.26 3.30
CA TYR A 127 -15.67 6.78 2.86
C TYR A 127 -15.36 6.39 1.41
N TYR A 128 -15.61 5.14 1.04
CA TYR A 128 -15.46 4.66 -0.33
C TYR A 128 -16.31 5.46 -1.32
N ASP A 129 -17.58 5.65 -1.02
CA ASP A 129 -18.51 6.42 -1.86
C ASP A 129 -18.08 7.89 -1.96
N ALA A 130 -17.66 8.50 -0.85
CA ALA A 130 -17.15 9.86 -0.85
C ALA A 130 -15.92 10.02 -1.75
N CYS A 131 -14.93 9.15 -1.61
CA CYS A 131 -13.71 9.20 -2.42
C CYS A 131 -13.97 8.98 -3.92
N THR A 132 -14.94 8.14 -4.25
CA THR A 132 -15.25 7.81 -5.66
C THR A 132 -16.17 8.82 -6.34
N GLN A 133 -16.94 9.62 -5.59
CA GLN A 133 -17.94 10.54 -6.12
C GLN A 133 -17.56 12.02 -5.99
N ILE A 134 -16.99 12.43 -4.87
CA ILE A 134 -16.69 13.84 -4.58
C ILE A 134 -15.19 14.12 -4.40
N GLY A 135 -14.39 13.13 -4.09
CA GLY A 135 -12.96 13.23 -3.89
C GLY A 135 -12.54 13.24 -2.41
N VAL A 136 -11.35 12.74 -2.17
CA VAL A 136 -10.80 12.51 -0.83
C VAL A 136 -10.75 13.79 0.00
N TYR A 137 -10.20 14.86 -0.53
CA TYR A 137 -10.04 16.12 0.21
C TYR A 137 -11.33 16.89 0.40
N GLN A 138 -12.31 16.67 -0.45
CA GLN A 138 -13.66 17.22 -0.24
C GLN A 138 -14.32 16.58 0.98
N TYR A 139 -13.97 15.34 1.27
CA TYR A 139 -14.52 14.59 2.40
C TYR A 139 -13.71 14.79 3.69
N LEU A 140 -12.37 14.64 3.62
CA LEU A 140 -11.49 14.72 4.78
C LEU A 140 -11.06 16.15 5.14
N GLY A 141 -11.08 17.07 4.18
CA GLY A 141 -10.47 18.38 4.30
C GLY A 141 -9.09 18.45 3.64
N GLU A 142 -8.55 19.67 3.52
CA GLU A 142 -7.25 19.92 2.90
C GLU A 142 -6.14 19.73 3.93
N PRO A 143 -5.16 18.85 3.67
CA PRO A 143 -4.03 18.66 4.59
C PRO A 143 -3.09 19.85 4.56
N ASP A 144 -2.34 20.03 5.65
CA ASP A 144 -1.42 21.17 5.87
C ASP A 144 -0.05 20.96 5.19
N TRP A 145 0.17 19.82 4.54
CA TRP A 145 1.44 19.50 3.88
C TRP A 145 1.36 19.63 2.36
N ASP A 146 2.47 20.12 1.76
CA ASP A 146 2.52 20.43 0.33
C ASP A 146 2.92 19.24 -0.56
N PHE A 147 3.54 18.19 0.00
CA PHE A 147 4.06 17.08 -0.78
C PHE A 147 2.94 16.25 -1.40
N GLY A 148 3.00 16.08 -2.70
CA GLY A 148 2.04 15.26 -3.43
C GLY A 148 0.63 15.84 -3.56
N ARG A 149 0.40 17.05 -3.07
CA ARG A 149 -0.90 17.71 -3.07
C ARG A 149 -1.59 17.67 -4.42
N GLU A 150 -0.87 17.97 -5.50
CA GLU A 150 -1.41 17.94 -6.85
C GLU A 150 -1.59 16.51 -7.41
N MET A 151 -0.86 15.53 -6.89
CA MET A 151 -0.93 14.13 -7.31
C MET A 151 -2.09 13.38 -6.65
N PHE A 152 -2.54 13.82 -5.47
CA PHE A 152 -3.45 13.08 -4.61
C PHE A 152 -4.87 13.67 -4.53
N TYR A 153 -5.22 14.61 -5.41
CA TYR A 153 -6.53 15.26 -5.44
C TYR A 153 -7.66 14.55 -6.21
N PRO A 154 -7.47 13.52 -7.02
CA PRO A 154 -8.53 13.08 -7.89
C PRO A 154 -9.68 12.44 -7.13
N VAL A 155 -10.87 12.61 -7.66
CA VAL A 155 -11.97 11.71 -7.43
C VAL A 155 -11.55 10.33 -7.93
N LEU A 156 -11.61 9.30 -7.10
CA LEU A 156 -11.21 7.94 -7.46
C LEU A 156 -12.29 7.28 -8.34
N SER A 157 -12.56 7.87 -9.50
CA SER A 157 -13.71 7.54 -10.36
C SER A 157 -13.60 6.18 -11.05
N ASN A 158 -12.38 5.68 -11.24
CA ASN A 158 -12.13 4.35 -11.82
C ASN A 158 -12.06 3.25 -10.75
N ALA A 159 -11.94 3.60 -9.48
CA ALA A 159 -11.84 2.63 -8.39
C ALA A 159 -13.00 1.61 -8.36
N PRO A 160 -14.27 1.96 -8.62
CA PRO A 160 -15.36 0.98 -8.63
C PRO A 160 -15.14 -0.15 -9.62
N GLY A 161 -14.78 0.16 -10.88
CA GLY A 161 -14.51 -0.86 -11.89
C GLY A 161 -13.27 -1.70 -11.59
N GLN A 162 -12.22 -1.06 -11.07
CA GLN A 162 -11.00 -1.74 -10.63
C GLN A 162 -11.26 -2.64 -9.41
N PHE A 163 -12.13 -2.21 -8.48
CA PHE A 163 -12.52 -3.00 -7.33
C PHE A 163 -13.32 -4.26 -7.72
N GLU A 164 -14.28 -4.13 -8.65
CA GLU A 164 -15.01 -5.30 -9.18
C GLU A 164 -14.04 -6.31 -9.82
N GLN A 165 -13.05 -5.83 -10.57
CA GLN A 165 -12.01 -6.68 -11.12
C GLN A 165 -11.19 -7.35 -10.01
N ALA A 166 -10.80 -6.62 -8.99
CA ALA A 166 -10.07 -7.12 -7.84
C ALA A 166 -10.83 -8.22 -7.10
N VAL A 167 -12.13 -8.03 -6.89
CA VAL A 167 -13.02 -9.04 -6.29
C VAL A 167 -13.08 -10.30 -7.17
N SER A 168 -13.22 -10.15 -8.48
CA SER A 168 -13.26 -11.28 -9.41
C SER A 168 -11.95 -12.09 -9.44
N GLN A 169 -10.83 -11.46 -9.10
CA GLN A 169 -9.51 -12.07 -9.02
C GLN A 169 -9.16 -12.60 -7.60
N GLY A 170 -10.03 -12.36 -6.61
CA GLY A 170 -9.87 -12.90 -5.26
C GLY A 170 -8.88 -12.16 -4.36
N TRP A 171 -8.48 -10.93 -4.70
CA TRP A 171 -7.60 -10.11 -3.86
C TRP A 171 -8.28 -8.90 -3.22
N ALA A 172 -9.57 -8.72 -3.46
CA ALA A 172 -10.43 -7.79 -2.73
C ALA A 172 -11.76 -8.48 -2.39
N CYS A 173 -12.45 -7.99 -1.39
CA CYS A 173 -13.81 -8.42 -1.07
C CYS A 173 -14.64 -7.24 -0.58
N LYS A 174 -15.96 -7.43 -0.60
CA LYS A 174 -16.95 -6.55 0.02
C LYS A 174 -17.79 -7.41 0.96
N GLY A 175 -18.09 -6.90 2.14
CA GLY A 175 -18.98 -7.52 3.11
C GLY A 175 -19.92 -6.51 3.73
N ASP A 176 -21.02 -6.99 4.26
CA ASP A 176 -21.98 -6.19 5.03
C ASP A 176 -21.61 -6.13 6.53
N SER A 177 -20.51 -6.83 6.91
CA SER A 177 -19.95 -6.83 8.26
C SER A 177 -18.44 -7.05 8.25
N ILE A 178 -17.77 -6.62 9.32
CA ILE A 178 -16.33 -6.86 9.52
C ILE A 178 -16.04 -8.37 9.61
N ALA A 179 -16.91 -9.14 10.22
CA ALA A 179 -16.76 -10.60 10.33
C ALA A 179 -16.74 -11.28 8.95
N GLU A 180 -17.62 -10.89 8.02
CA GLU A 180 -17.62 -11.43 6.66
C GLU A 180 -16.31 -11.12 5.93
N VAL A 181 -15.82 -9.88 6.03
CA VAL A 181 -14.54 -9.48 5.43
C VAL A 181 -13.38 -10.24 6.05
N ALA A 182 -13.38 -10.41 7.37
CA ALA A 182 -12.36 -11.14 8.11
C ALA A 182 -12.31 -12.61 7.67
N GLU A 183 -13.46 -13.26 7.47
CA GLU A 183 -13.54 -14.66 7.07
C GLU A 183 -12.91 -14.89 5.67
N VAL A 184 -13.15 -13.99 4.71
CA VAL A 184 -12.65 -14.13 3.33
C VAL A 184 -11.13 -14.26 3.29
N PHE A 185 -10.41 -13.49 4.09
CA PHE A 185 -8.94 -13.44 4.09
C PHE A 185 -8.30 -14.10 5.33
N GLY A 186 -9.10 -14.61 6.25
CA GLY A 186 -8.62 -15.26 7.47
C GLY A 186 -8.01 -14.30 8.50
N LEU A 187 -8.52 -13.07 8.58
CA LEU A 187 -8.01 -12.00 9.45
C LEU A 187 -8.57 -12.14 10.87
N ALA A 188 -8.00 -13.03 11.65
CA ALA A 188 -8.57 -13.48 12.94
C ALA A 188 -8.77 -12.34 13.98
N ASN A 189 -7.98 -11.28 13.89
CA ASN A 189 -8.01 -10.17 14.86
C ASN A 189 -8.78 -8.95 14.35
N LEU A 190 -9.30 -8.96 13.09
CA LEU A 190 -9.83 -7.78 12.42
C LEU A 190 -10.98 -7.11 13.18
N GLU A 191 -11.94 -7.87 13.70
CA GLU A 191 -13.08 -7.30 14.44
C GLU A 191 -12.61 -6.52 15.68
N LYS A 192 -11.67 -7.10 16.44
CA LYS A 192 -11.08 -6.44 17.60
C LYS A 192 -10.30 -5.19 17.20
N THR A 193 -9.48 -5.29 16.15
CA THR A 193 -8.69 -4.16 15.64
C THR A 193 -9.58 -3.00 15.21
N VAL A 194 -10.66 -3.26 14.49
CA VAL A 194 -11.64 -2.24 14.07
C VAL A 194 -12.33 -1.62 15.29
N GLU A 195 -12.73 -2.43 16.28
CA GLU A 195 -13.33 -1.89 17.52
C GLU A 195 -12.37 -0.94 18.25
N GLU A 196 -11.10 -1.31 18.37
CA GLU A 196 -10.07 -0.49 19.02
C GLU A 196 -9.78 0.78 18.20
N TYR A 197 -9.59 0.66 16.90
CA TYR A 197 -9.40 1.78 16.00
C TYR A 197 -10.57 2.78 16.02
N ASN A 198 -11.81 2.28 16.02
CA ASN A 198 -12.99 3.15 16.10
C ASN A 198 -13.07 3.94 17.42
N LYS A 199 -12.54 3.42 18.53
CA LYS A 199 -12.41 4.19 19.77
C LYS A 199 -11.44 5.36 19.63
N LEU A 200 -10.33 5.18 18.92
CA LEU A 200 -9.38 6.25 18.60
C LEU A 200 -10.03 7.31 17.69
N CYS A 201 -10.79 6.89 16.69
CA CYS A 201 -11.55 7.81 15.83
C CYS A 201 -12.54 8.65 16.62
N VAL A 202 -13.28 8.05 17.55
CA VAL A 202 -14.23 8.76 18.42
C VAL A 202 -13.51 9.73 19.39
N ALA A 203 -12.34 9.33 19.88
CA ALA A 203 -11.50 10.19 20.73
C ALA A 203 -10.87 11.35 19.96
N GLY A 204 -10.73 11.23 18.63
CA GLY A 204 -9.98 12.17 17.79
C GLY A 204 -8.49 12.22 18.11
N ASP A 205 -7.94 11.12 18.63
CA ASP A 205 -6.55 11.01 19.07
C ASP A 205 -6.06 9.57 18.90
N ASP A 206 -5.13 9.37 17.99
CA ASP A 206 -4.48 8.07 17.76
C ASP A 206 -3.28 7.92 18.68
N THR A 207 -3.54 7.44 19.88
CA THR A 207 -2.50 7.18 20.90
C THR A 207 -1.65 5.95 20.57
N GLU A 208 -1.98 5.18 19.54
CA GLU A 208 -1.29 3.96 19.18
C GLU A 208 -0.15 4.22 18.17
N PHE A 209 -0.46 4.91 17.08
CA PHE A 209 0.50 5.20 15.99
C PHE A 209 0.64 6.68 15.66
N GLY A 210 -0.17 7.56 16.25
CA GLY A 210 -0.06 9.01 16.07
C GLY A 210 -0.56 9.51 14.73
N LYS A 211 -1.57 8.84 14.14
CA LYS A 211 -2.25 9.28 12.91
C LYS A 211 -2.97 10.60 13.16
N ASP A 212 -2.82 11.55 12.26
CA ASP A 212 -3.49 12.85 12.37
C ASP A 212 -5.01 12.67 12.46
N PRO A 213 -5.69 13.37 13.37
CA PRO A 213 -7.14 13.30 13.51
C PRO A 213 -7.93 13.50 12.22
N MET A 214 -7.41 14.27 11.27
CA MET A 214 -7.99 14.48 9.96
C MET A 214 -8.21 13.17 9.18
N PHE A 215 -7.31 12.19 9.37
CA PHE A 215 -7.34 10.90 8.67
C PHE A 215 -7.97 9.77 9.50
N LEU A 216 -8.48 10.07 10.70
CA LEU A 216 -9.19 9.10 11.52
C LEU A 216 -10.63 8.92 11.03
N THR A 217 -10.81 7.99 10.11
CA THR A 217 -12.13 7.62 9.56
C THR A 217 -12.62 6.31 10.18
N PRO A 218 -13.74 6.30 10.90
CA PRO A 218 -14.24 5.08 11.52
C PRO A 218 -14.71 4.08 10.45
N ILE A 219 -14.55 2.81 10.75
CA ILE A 219 -15.04 1.69 9.93
C ILE A 219 -16.36 1.21 10.56
N LYS A 220 -17.47 1.25 9.80
CA LYS A 220 -18.82 0.89 10.26
C LYS A 220 -19.30 -0.41 9.64
#